data_6dca39adf9dd6e8e479fcd09329907e1
#
_entry.id   6dca39adf9dd6e8e479fcd09329907e1
#
_cell.length_a   1.000
_cell.length_b   1.000
_cell.length_c   1.000
_cell.angle_alpha   90.00
_cell.angle_beta   90.00
_cell.angle_gamma   90.00
#
_symmetry.space_group_name_H-M   'P 1'
#
loop_
_entity.id
_entity.type
_entity.pdbx_description
1 polymer ?
#
loop_
_entity_poly.entity_id
_entity_poly.type
_entity_poly.pdbx_seq_one_letter_code
_entity_poly.pdbx_strand_id
1 'polypeptide(L)'
;MWQRIRSMFVPAEPPASDSRRSCITILAILLEDQDRALIAEVSHVNQWDLFFAKTCAEARKVSEQVKPHIILLDRDLAEGDWRSSLSACALSSAGACTLLISKVADDYLWNEVVCNGGYDVLRKPLREEDVLRAVKFAWSYWNSTKQAAATPKRAAIPKK
;
A
#
# COMPACT_ATOMS: atom_id res chain seq x y z
N MET A 1 -21.65 -25.52 -14.64
CA MET A 1 -22.83 -24.75 -14.21
C MET A 1 -22.54 -23.33 -13.79
N TRP A 2 -21.36 -23.01 -13.38
CA TRP A 2 -20.98 -21.67 -12.94
C TRP A 2 -20.77 -20.65 -14.07
N GLN A 3 -20.54 -21.08 -15.29
CA GLN A 3 -20.31 -20.20 -16.44
C GLN A 3 -21.60 -19.60 -17.03
N ARG A 4 -22.77 -20.15 -16.73
CA ARG A 4 -24.05 -19.63 -17.26
C ARG A 4 -24.61 -18.44 -16.47
N ILE A 5 -24.15 -18.20 -15.25
CA ILE A 5 -24.64 -17.09 -14.42
C ILE A 5 -23.92 -15.77 -14.77
N ARG A 6 -22.76 -15.84 -15.40
CA ARG A 6 -22.01 -14.65 -15.83
C ARG A 6 -22.61 -13.91 -17.02
N SER A 7 -23.42 -14.57 -17.85
CA SER A 7 -23.93 -13.93 -19.05
C SER A 7 -25.31 -13.25 -18.85
N MET A 8 -25.90 -13.32 -17.67
CA MET A 8 -27.17 -12.66 -17.35
C MET A 8 -27.02 -11.41 -16.47
N PHE A 9 -25.82 -11.09 -16.01
CA PHE A 9 -25.56 -9.86 -15.30
C PHE A 9 -25.16 -8.78 -16.29
N VAL A 10 -26.15 -8.11 -16.86
CA VAL A 10 -25.95 -6.78 -17.44
C VAL A 10 -25.62 -5.89 -16.23
N PRO A 11 -24.42 -5.33 -16.12
CA PRO A 11 -24.18 -4.34 -15.08
C PRO A 11 -25.11 -3.19 -15.35
N ALA A 12 -26.08 -2.99 -14.47
CA ALA A 12 -26.78 -1.73 -14.41
C ALA A 12 -25.71 -0.66 -14.25
N GLU A 13 -25.71 0.34 -15.11
CA GLU A 13 -24.83 1.49 -14.97
C GLU A 13 -24.97 2.01 -13.53
N PRO A 14 -23.85 2.17 -12.80
CA PRO A 14 -23.95 2.72 -11.47
C PRO A 14 -24.59 4.10 -11.59
N PRO A 15 -25.55 4.44 -10.75
CA PRO A 15 -26.06 5.80 -10.72
C PRO A 15 -24.86 6.72 -10.52
N ALA A 16 -24.78 7.75 -11.33
CA ALA A 16 -23.77 8.80 -11.24
C ALA A 16 -23.94 9.58 -9.93
N SER A 17 -23.74 8.95 -8.80
CA SER A 17 -23.55 9.57 -7.51
C SER A 17 -22.11 9.28 -7.09
N ASP A 18 -21.33 10.28 -7.27
CA ASP A 18 -19.94 10.45 -6.94
C ASP A 18 -19.66 10.20 -5.44
N SER A 19 -19.78 8.96 -5.05
CA SER A 19 -19.17 8.42 -3.84
C SER A 19 -18.10 7.44 -4.28
N ARG A 20 -17.03 7.97 -4.87
CA ARG A 20 -15.79 7.23 -4.93
C ARG A 20 -15.36 7.00 -3.48
N ARG A 21 -15.88 5.93 -2.89
CA ARG A 21 -15.21 5.32 -1.76
C ARG A 21 -13.84 4.97 -2.28
N SER A 22 -12.88 5.81 -1.91
CA SER A 22 -11.47 5.59 -2.27
C SER A 22 -11.08 4.27 -1.63
N CYS A 23 -11.18 3.18 -2.42
CA CYS A 23 -10.80 1.87 -1.94
C CYS A 23 -9.28 1.86 -1.79
N ILE A 24 -8.79 1.54 -0.61
CA ILE A 24 -7.36 1.46 -0.35
C ILE A 24 -6.83 0.23 -1.06
N THR A 25 -5.87 0.41 -1.95
CA THR A 25 -5.19 -0.69 -2.64
C THR A 25 -3.85 -0.96 -1.98
N ILE A 26 -3.66 -2.20 -1.53
CA ILE A 26 -2.48 -2.66 -0.79
C ILE A 26 -1.78 -3.76 -1.59
N LEU A 27 -0.47 -3.64 -1.74
CA LEU A 27 0.40 -4.70 -2.24
C LEU A 27 1.25 -5.22 -1.07
N ALA A 28 1.14 -6.50 -0.77
CA ALA A 28 1.85 -7.13 0.34
C ALA A 28 2.88 -8.14 -0.16
N ILE A 29 4.11 -7.97 0.30
CA ILE A 29 5.24 -8.87 0.04
C ILE A 29 5.65 -9.46 1.38
N LEU A 30 5.01 -10.56 1.77
CA LEU A 30 5.11 -11.17 3.08
C LEU A 30 5.68 -12.58 2.99
N LEU A 31 6.55 -12.92 3.94
CA LEU A 31 7.21 -14.22 4.02
C LEU A 31 6.33 -15.28 4.67
N GLU A 32 5.69 -14.94 5.80
CA GLU A 32 4.96 -15.88 6.64
C GLU A 32 3.48 -15.96 6.28
N ASP A 33 2.95 -17.19 6.21
CA ASP A 33 1.54 -17.43 5.89
C ASP A 33 0.59 -16.87 6.96
N GLN A 34 1.04 -16.85 8.22
CA GLN A 34 0.28 -16.26 9.32
C GLN A 34 0.08 -14.74 9.13
N ASP A 35 1.12 -14.03 8.71
CA ASP A 35 1.04 -12.61 8.42
C ASP A 35 0.13 -12.34 7.22
N ARG A 36 0.23 -13.17 6.18
CA ARG A 36 -0.66 -13.07 5.01
C ARG A 36 -2.12 -13.27 5.39
N ALA A 37 -2.42 -14.26 6.23
CA ALA A 37 -3.77 -14.55 6.68
C ALA A 37 -4.36 -13.35 7.47
N LEU A 38 -3.58 -12.76 8.38
CA LEU A 38 -4.01 -11.60 9.15
C LEU A 38 -4.29 -10.39 8.25
N ILE A 39 -3.38 -10.08 7.33
CA ILE A 39 -3.55 -8.95 6.41
C ILE A 39 -4.74 -9.18 5.48
N ALA A 40 -4.97 -10.42 5.03
CA ALA A 40 -6.13 -10.76 4.23
C ALA A 40 -7.44 -10.55 4.99
N GLU A 41 -7.51 -10.97 6.25
CA GLU A 41 -8.68 -10.79 7.10
C GLU A 41 -8.98 -9.31 7.35
N VAL A 42 -7.98 -8.54 7.77
CA VAL A 42 -8.12 -7.10 8.01
C VAL A 42 -8.56 -6.36 6.74
N SER A 43 -7.97 -6.71 5.60
CA SER A 43 -8.32 -6.12 4.31
C SER A 43 -9.75 -6.45 3.91
N HIS A 44 -10.19 -7.69 4.11
CA HIS A 44 -11.56 -8.12 3.81
C HIS A 44 -12.59 -7.36 4.64
N VAL A 45 -12.39 -7.28 5.96
CA VAL A 45 -13.28 -6.57 6.87
C VAL A 45 -13.38 -5.07 6.53
N ASN A 46 -12.28 -4.46 6.13
CA ASN A 46 -12.23 -3.04 5.80
C ASN A 46 -12.47 -2.72 4.32
N GLN A 47 -12.77 -3.73 3.50
CA GLN A 47 -13.01 -3.58 2.07
C GLN A 47 -11.85 -2.92 1.31
N TRP A 48 -10.63 -3.32 1.64
CA TRP A 48 -9.43 -2.92 0.91
C TRP A 48 -9.14 -3.91 -0.22
N ASP A 49 -8.62 -3.40 -1.32
CA ASP A 49 -8.12 -4.24 -2.42
C ASP A 49 -6.70 -4.71 -2.07
N LEU A 50 -6.56 -6.01 -1.84
CA LEU A 50 -5.30 -6.63 -1.44
C LEU A 50 -4.72 -7.50 -2.54
N PHE A 51 -3.45 -7.27 -2.83
CA PHE A 51 -2.64 -8.07 -3.75
C PHE A 51 -1.41 -8.59 -3.03
N PHE A 52 -1.02 -9.81 -3.36
CA PHE A 52 0.20 -10.42 -2.84
C PHE A 52 1.23 -10.60 -3.94
N ALA A 53 2.50 -10.44 -3.58
CA ALA A 53 3.64 -10.85 -4.38
C ALA A 53 4.59 -11.68 -3.51
N LYS A 54 5.29 -12.62 -4.13
CA LYS A 54 6.25 -13.47 -3.43
C LYS A 54 7.66 -12.88 -3.43
N THR A 55 7.95 -12.10 -4.45
CA THR A 55 9.28 -11.52 -4.70
C THR A 55 9.16 -10.05 -5.03
N CYS A 56 10.26 -9.31 -4.87
CA CYS A 56 10.29 -7.90 -5.27
C CYS A 56 10.14 -7.72 -6.79
N ALA A 57 10.61 -8.66 -7.58
CA ALA A 57 10.44 -8.63 -9.04
C ALA A 57 8.96 -8.80 -9.43
N GLU A 58 8.25 -9.72 -8.78
CA GLU A 58 6.80 -9.89 -8.96
C GLU A 58 6.04 -8.66 -8.48
N ALA A 59 6.42 -8.12 -7.33
CA ALA A 59 5.81 -6.91 -6.76
C ALA A 59 5.90 -5.72 -7.72
N ARG A 60 7.02 -5.55 -8.42
CA ARG A 60 7.17 -4.50 -9.42
C ARG A 60 6.13 -4.64 -10.54
N LYS A 61 5.98 -5.84 -11.10
CA LYS A 61 5.00 -6.12 -12.16
C LYS A 61 3.57 -5.87 -11.70
N VAL A 62 3.22 -6.36 -10.52
CA VAL A 62 1.89 -6.14 -9.92
C VAL A 62 1.67 -4.65 -9.67
N SER A 63 2.65 -3.95 -9.14
CA SER A 63 2.60 -2.53 -8.85
C SER A 63 2.33 -1.66 -10.08
N GLU A 64 2.89 -2.01 -11.22
CA GLU A 64 2.63 -1.32 -12.49
C GLU A 64 1.18 -1.46 -12.95
N GLN A 65 0.55 -2.59 -12.65
CA GLN A 65 -0.82 -2.90 -13.04
C GLN A 65 -1.85 -2.30 -12.08
N VAL A 66 -1.66 -2.49 -10.76
CA VAL A 66 -2.66 -2.14 -9.75
C VAL A 66 -2.45 -0.77 -9.13
N LYS A 67 -1.25 -0.20 -9.26
CA LYS A 67 -0.88 1.11 -8.69
C LYS A 67 -1.26 1.23 -7.21
N PRO A 68 -0.63 0.46 -6.32
CA PRO A 68 -1.01 0.41 -4.92
C PRO A 68 -0.80 1.76 -4.24
N HIS A 69 -1.63 2.05 -3.28
CA HIS A 69 -1.46 3.20 -2.39
C HIS A 69 -0.48 2.90 -1.26
N ILE A 70 -0.47 1.65 -0.81
CA ILE A 70 0.34 1.19 0.31
C ILE A 70 1.02 -0.12 -0.08
N ILE A 71 2.29 -0.24 0.29
CA ILE A 71 3.09 -1.47 0.14
C ILE A 71 3.47 -1.96 1.53
N LEU A 72 3.21 -3.23 1.82
CA LEU A 72 3.69 -3.93 3.00
C LEU A 72 4.87 -4.80 2.60
N LEU A 73 6.03 -4.54 3.15
CA LEU A 73 7.29 -5.22 2.81
C LEU A 73 7.87 -5.91 4.04
N ASP A 74 8.03 -7.23 3.97
CA ASP A 74 8.71 -8.00 5.02
C ASP A 74 10.23 -7.76 4.95
N ARG A 75 10.83 -7.43 6.10
CA ARG A 75 12.26 -7.21 6.22
C ARG A 75 13.10 -8.45 5.91
N ASP A 76 12.59 -9.62 6.28
CA ASP A 76 13.33 -10.88 6.23
C ASP A 76 13.16 -11.63 4.89
N LEU A 77 12.72 -10.95 3.84
CA LEU A 77 12.69 -11.53 2.50
C LEU A 77 14.08 -12.00 2.06
N ALA A 78 14.13 -13.20 1.48
CA ALA A 78 15.37 -13.87 1.08
C ALA A 78 16.12 -13.19 -0.11
N GLU A 79 15.66 -12.08 -0.61
CA GLU A 79 16.14 -11.44 -1.85
C GLU A 79 17.18 -10.33 -1.61
N GLY A 80 18.02 -10.48 -0.59
CA GLY A 80 19.10 -9.54 -0.34
C GLY A 80 18.79 -8.52 0.75
N ASP A 81 19.38 -7.33 0.64
CA ASP A 81 19.23 -6.29 1.65
C ASP A 81 17.86 -5.63 1.57
N TRP A 82 17.18 -5.58 2.70
CA TRP A 82 15.85 -4.96 2.82
C TRP A 82 15.84 -3.47 2.43
N ARG A 83 16.96 -2.76 2.62
CA ARG A 83 17.10 -1.35 2.22
C ARG A 83 16.98 -1.18 0.72
N SER A 84 17.64 -2.04 -0.04
CA SER A 84 17.56 -2.06 -1.49
C SER A 84 16.16 -2.38 -1.98
N SER A 85 15.49 -3.35 -1.35
CA SER A 85 14.11 -3.70 -1.65
C SER A 85 13.15 -2.56 -1.35
N LEU A 86 13.32 -1.89 -0.23
CA LEU A 86 12.51 -0.73 0.18
C LEU A 86 12.67 0.44 -0.81
N SER A 87 13.92 0.76 -1.14
CA SER A 87 14.23 1.82 -2.12
C SER A 87 13.67 1.50 -3.50
N ALA A 88 13.76 0.24 -3.95
CA ALA A 88 13.20 -0.20 -5.22
C ALA A 88 11.67 -0.09 -5.23
N CYS A 89 10.99 -0.45 -4.15
CA CYS A 89 9.54 -0.26 -4.01
C CYS A 89 9.15 1.23 -4.05
N ALA A 90 9.88 2.07 -3.35
CA ALA A 90 9.64 3.51 -3.33
C ALA A 90 9.79 4.16 -4.71
N LEU A 91 10.77 3.71 -5.50
CA LEU A 91 11.01 4.21 -6.86
C LEU A 91 10.03 3.67 -7.89
N SER A 92 9.64 2.39 -7.78
CA SER A 92 8.78 1.73 -8.77
C SER A 92 7.31 2.10 -8.64
N SER A 93 6.89 2.40 -7.42
CA SER A 93 5.48 2.68 -7.10
C SER A 93 5.31 4.14 -6.77
N ALA A 94 5.33 5.00 -7.79
CA ALA A 94 5.32 6.44 -7.66
C ALA A 94 4.27 6.94 -6.63
N GLY A 95 4.74 7.31 -5.46
CA GLY A 95 3.94 7.88 -4.38
C GLY A 95 3.25 6.87 -3.46
N ALA A 96 3.46 5.56 -3.58
CA ALA A 96 2.97 4.59 -2.60
C ALA A 96 3.71 4.74 -1.25
N CYS A 97 2.98 4.59 -0.14
CA CYS A 97 3.58 4.52 1.19
C CYS A 97 4.04 3.10 1.48
N THR A 98 5.32 2.89 1.74
CA THR A 98 5.86 1.57 2.08
C THR A 98 6.03 1.42 3.58
N LEU A 99 5.39 0.40 4.15
CA LEU A 99 5.50 -0.01 5.54
C LEU A 99 6.40 -1.24 5.62
N LEU A 100 7.47 -1.16 6.40
CA LEU A 100 8.34 -2.30 6.65
C LEU A 100 7.80 -3.13 7.81
N ILE A 101 7.70 -4.44 7.63
CA ILE A 101 7.28 -5.39 8.67
C ILE A 101 8.52 -6.09 9.22
N SER A 102 8.75 -6.01 10.52
CA SER A 102 9.96 -6.51 11.16
C SER A 102 9.70 -7.03 12.57
N LYS A 103 10.51 -8.02 13.00
CA LYS A 103 10.52 -8.50 14.39
C LYS A 103 11.09 -7.48 15.35
N VAL A 104 11.95 -6.61 14.86
CA VAL A 104 12.53 -5.48 15.60
C VAL A 104 11.89 -4.19 15.11
N ALA A 105 11.47 -3.35 16.02
CA ALA A 105 10.96 -2.00 15.71
C ALA A 105 11.49 -1.06 16.78
N ASP A 106 12.63 -0.47 16.50
CA ASP A 106 13.29 0.55 17.32
C ASP A 106 13.48 1.85 16.52
N ASP A 107 13.90 2.90 17.20
CA ASP A 107 14.09 4.22 16.59
C ASP A 107 15.17 4.19 15.49
N TYR A 108 16.18 3.34 15.65
CA TYR A 108 17.23 3.18 14.65
C TYR A 108 16.67 2.61 13.35
N LEU A 109 15.90 1.52 13.43
CA LEU A 109 15.28 0.92 12.26
C LEU A 109 14.28 1.89 11.61
N TRP A 110 13.50 2.59 12.41
CA TRP A 110 12.56 3.57 11.89
C TRP A 110 13.26 4.67 11.08
N ASN A 111 14.34 5.23 11.61
CA ASN A 111 15.16 6.22 10.90
C ASN A 111 15.72 5.67 9.58
N GLU A 112 16.24 4.44 9.60
CA GLU A 112 16.73 3.76 8.40
C GLU A 112 15.62 3.58 7.34
N VAL A 113 14.43 3.21 7.76
CA VAL A 113 13.28 3.05 6.87
C VAL A 113 12.92 4.37 6.20
N VAL A 114 12.79 5.42 6.97
CA VAL A 114 12.46 6.76 6.45
C VAL A 114 13.55 7.27 5.51
N CYS A 115 14.83 7.11 5.86
CA CYS A 115 15.95 7.51 5.01
C CYS A 115 16.01 6.74 3.67
N ASN A 116 15.49 5.53 3.62
CA ASN A 116 15.42 4.71 2.40
C ASN A 116 14.09 4.82 1.64
N GLY A 117 13.25 5.78 1.98
CA GLY A 117 12.00 6.08 1.27
C GLY A 117 10.77 5.34 1.80
N GLY A 118 10.88 4.66 2.94
CA GLY A 118 9.74 4.05 3.62
C GLY A 118 8.94 5.06 4.45
N TYR A 119 7.77 4.65 4.88
CA TYR A 119 6.86 5.49 5.67
C TYR A 119 6.92 5.17 7.16
N ASP A 120 6.82 3.89 7.52
CA ASP A 120 6.77 3.44 8.92
C ASP A 120 7.19 1.98 9.06
N VAL A 121 7.28 1.50 10.30
CA VAL A 121 7.62 0.12 10.66
C VAL A 121 6.48 -0.51 11.46
N LEU A 122 6.04 -1.69 11.03
CA LEU A 122 5.13 -2.56 11.76
C LEU A 122 5.88 -3.67 12.46
N ARG A 123 5.68 -3.80 13.76
CA ARG A 123 6.33 -4.84 14.55
C ARG A 123 5.58 -6.16 14.50
N LYS A 124 6.33 -7.28 14.34
CA LYS A 124 5.81 -8.63 14.54
C LYS A 124 5.83 -9.02 16.03
N PRO A 125 4.88 -9.82 16.50
CA PRO A 125 3.74 -10.38 15.77
C PRO A 125 2.74 -9.30 15.39
N LEU A 126 2.19 -9.39 14.17
CA LEU A 126 1.22 -8.43 13.68
C LEU A 126 -0.09 -8.52 14.48
N ARG A 127 -0.65 -7.36 14.80
CA ARG A 127 -1.96 -7.22 15.42
C ARG A 127 -2.88 -6.48 14.48
N GLU A 128 -4.13 -6.89 14.44
CA GLU A 128 -5.17 -6.23 13.63
C GLU A 128 -5.22 -4.71 13.88
N GLU A 129 -5.21 -4.31 15.15
CA GLU A 129 -5.26 -2.89 15.54
C GLU A 129 -4.07 -2.08 15.03
N ASP A 130 -2.87 -2.65 15.08
CA ASP A 130 -1.64 -1.98 14.62
C ASP A 130 -1.63 -1.84 13.11
N VAL A 131 -2.05 -2.89 12.39
CA VAL A 131 -2.19 -2.88 10.93
C VAL A 131 -3.22 -1.85 10.50
N LEU A 132 -4.39 -1.87 11.11
CA LEU A 132 -5.49 -0.94 10.82
C LEU A 132 -5.06 0.51 11.00
N ARG A 133 -4.42 0.80 12.12
CA ARG A 133 -3.90 2.15 12.43
C ARG A 133 -2.84 2.60 11.44
N ALA A 134 -1.84 1.76 11.18
CA ALA A 134 -0.74 2.10 10.28
C ALA A 134 -1.23 2.32 8.84
N VAL A 135 -2.13 1.49 8.35
CA VAL A 135 -2.72 1.64 7.02
C VAL A 135 -3.56 2.90 6.92
N LYS A 136 -4.36 3.21 7.92
CA LYS A 136 -5.16 4.46 7.94
C LYS A 136 -4.29 5.71 7.96
N PHE A 137 -3.21 5.74 8.74
CA PHE A 137 -2.27 6.86 8.75
C PHE A 137 -1.52 6.99 7.42
N ALA A 138 -1.03 5.89 6.86
CA ALA A 138 -0.36 5.89 5.57
C ALA A 138 -1.30 6.36 4.45
N TRP A 139 -2.55 5.92 4.46
CA TRP A 139 -3.58 6.37 3.53
C TRP A 139 -3.86 7.86 3.65
N SER A 140 -4.00 8.36 4.87
CA SER A 140 -4.23 9.78 5.12
C SER A 140 -3.07 10.65 4.61
N TYR A 141 -1.83 10.21 4.85
CA TYR A 141 -0.63 10.86 4.33
C TYR A 141 -0.58 10.83 2.80
N TRP A 142 -0.82 9.66 2.20
CA TRP A 142 -0.84 9.50 0.74
C TRP A 142 -1.87 10.42 0.09
N ASN A 143 -3.07 10.47 0.63
CA ASN A 143 -4.16 11.29 0.12
C ASN A 143 -3.83 12.79 0.21
N SER A 144 -3.25 13.23 1.32
CA SER A 144 -2.82 14.62 1.52
C SER A 144 -1.72 15.04 0.54
N THR A 145 -0.74 14.17 0.30
CA THR A 145 0.35 14.46 -0.65
C THR A 145 -0.14 14.51 -2.10
N LYS A 146 -1.09 13.66 -2.47
CA LYS A 146 -1.69 13.69 -3.81
C LYS A 146 -2.53 14.93 -4.03
N GLN A 147 -3.30 15.37 -3.05
CA GLN A 147 -4.07 16.61 -3.13
C GLN A 147 -3.16 17.84 -3.23
N ALA A 148 -2.08 17.89 -2.46
CA ALA A 148 -1.10 18.96 -2.54
C ALA A 148 -0.42 19.04 -3.92
N ALA A 149 -0.12 17.89 -4.54
CA ALA A 149 0.45 17.81 -5.88
C ALA A 149 -0.54 18.22 -6.99
N ALA A 150 -1.83 18.01 -6.75
CA ALA A 150 -2.91 18.37 -7.69
C ALA A 150 -3.31 19.85 -7.63
N THR A 151 -2.93 20.60 -6.59
CA THR A 151 -3.19 22.03 -6.48
C THR A 151 -2.15 22.77 -7.29
N PRO A 152 -2.53 23.49 -8.38
CA PRO A 152 -1.56 24.28 -9.13
C PRO A 152 -1.00 25.34 -8.19
N LYS A 153 0.33 25.47 -8.12
CA LYS A 153 0.97 26.62 -7.48
C LYS A 153 0.39 27.88 -8.12
N ARG A 154 -0.41 28.59 -7.36
CA ARG A 154 -0.93 29.89 -7.77
C ARG A 154 0.30 30.74 -8.04
N ALA A 155 0.57 31.00 -9.31
CA ALA A 155 1.65 31.90 -9.72
C ALA A 155 1.49 33.19 -8.97
N ALA A 156 2.50 33.57 -8.18
CA ALA A 156 2.54 34.89 -7.56
C ALA A 156 2.49 35.92 -8.67
N ILE A 157 1.44 36.71 -8.71
CA ILE A 157 1.34 37.85 -9.62
C ILE A 157 2.40 38.84 -9.15
N PRO A 158 3.37 39.20 -10.00
CA PRO A 158 4.31 40.23 -9.61
C PRO A 158 3.53 41.55 -9.46
N LYS A 159 3.56 42.08 -8.26
CA LYS A 159 3.08 43.44 -8.05
C LYS A 159 4.01 44.40 -8.81
N LYS A 160 3.45 45.14 -9.73
CA LYS A 160 4.11 46.34 -10.30
C LYS A 160 4.26 47.40 -9.21
#